data_c67924ea220ffcf2ab4b97f3fd05ebc6
#
_entry.id   c67924ea220ffcf2ab4b97f3fd05ebc6
#
_cell.length_a   1.000
_cell.length_b   1.000
_cell.length_c   1.000
_cell.angle_alpha   90.00
_cell.angle_beta   90.00
_cell.angle_gamma   90.00
#
_symmetry.space_group_name_H-M   'P 1'
#
loop_
_entity.id
_entity.type
_entity.pdbx_description
1 polymer ?
#
loop_
_entity_poly.entity_id
_entity_poly.type
_entity_poly.pdbx_seq_one_letter_code
_entity_poly.pdbx_strand_id
1 'polypeptide(L)'
;MKFLSDERLKVAFVILRVKKDMKLQKLAQKFAIPHFVCEDINNEKSLRLIESFKPNLLVSMSFDQIFKERILNAFEGKIINCHASKLPFYRGRNNLNWVLINDEKEFGVSVHFIDSGVDTGDIILQKSFSISDEDDYSTLLKRAYKACAFLLYEAVLLFLNPPVKSYSQAGFVCKRRGSGDELIDWSLNTRELFNFIRALNAPNLGASAFINGVLIKLYKSEILKQEFKGAVGEIVSVSNEGFVVCTKDGALKMTHYEGEVALGSFFDTHGGGGVTLSSKKELWKMSKVSLDAFLGDKSGNFSEDLYFSKEYAKLYGEVFEFSFEKNGAFFKTIALKKQIPNLPFFDLQSPYGYSGFYANTNDESFLKQALESLRKRALNENIIAFFLRLHPFDINLGFYEKHLDFFKKERQIVLINCTQDFASLRKAYSPRILSYVKKARKELTISFCDSTYAEAFCKLYEKTMLRNRADSFYFFDQKYFDTLFALKQNVVLRAEFEGKILAFASFFVGKEFAYYHLSANCNEKNANAALLDFFFEFCTQKGVKFVLLGGGVKDDDNLYYFKSRFSTLWTHFSIGGLVFDTLNYEKLCEGSKNAFFLKYRSCGGGGG
;
A
#
# COMPACT_ATOMS: atom_id res chain seq x y z
N MET A 1 0.35 -36.59 -10.08
CA MET A 1 0.57 -37.58 -11.15
C MET A 1 1.75 -37.18 -12.04
N LYS A 2 1.81 -35.96 -12.65
CA LYS A 2 2.93 -35.55 -13.53
C LYS A 2 4.33 -35.77 -12.91
N PHE A 3 4.54 -35.39 -11.64
CA PHE A 3 5.81 -35.64 -10.93
C PHE A 3 6.18 -37.14 -10.81
N LEU A 4 5.18 -38.01 -10.80
CA LEU A 4 5.38 -39.46 -10.61
C LEU A 4 5.54 -40.20 -11.94
N SER A 5 5.16 -39.59 -13.06
CA SER A 5 5.28 -40.14 -14.40
C SER A 5 6.52 -39.62 -15.17
N ASP A 6 7.25 -38.67 -14.59
CA ASP A 6 8.46 -38.12 -15.23
C ASP A 6 9.72 -38.78 -14.65
N GLU A 7 10.41 -39.58 -15.46
CA GLU A 7 11.59 -40.33 -15.06
C GLU A 7 12.78 -39.45 -14.62
N ARG A 8 12.75 -38.17 -14.98
CA ARG A 8 13.76 -37.18 -14.57
C ARG A 8 13.60 -36.73 -13.12
N LEU A 9 12.41 -37.01 -12.51
CA LEU A 9 12.03 -36.53 -11.18
C LEU A 9 11.81 -37.70 -10.23
N LYS A 10 12.31 -37.55 -8.99
CA LYS A 10 12.05 -38.47 -7.90
C LYS A 10 11.39 -37.73 -6.74
N VAL A 11 10.17 -38.10 -6.38
CA VAL A 11 9.53 -37.61 -5.16
C VAL A 11 10.12 -38.37 -3.98
N ALA A 12 11.03 -37.76 -3.24
CA ALA A 12 11.76 -38.38 -2.15
C ALA A 12 10.87 -38.60 -0.91
N PHE A 13 10.00 -37.64 -0.60
CA PHE A 13 9.05 -37.70 0.52
C PHE A 13 7.92 -36.69 0.33
N VAL A 14 6.88 -36.81 1.19
CA VAL A 14 5.76 -35.87 1.28
C VAL A 14 5.55 -35.47 2.75
N ILE A 15 5.44 -34.17 3.02
CA ILE A 15 5.02 -33.66 4.31
C ILE A 15 3.54 -33.28 4.23
N LEU A 16 2.75 -33.88 5.10
CA LEU A 16 1.30 -33.67 5.20
C LEU A 16 1.01 -32.55 6.18
N ARG A 17 -0.05 -31.78 5.93
CA ARG A 17 -0.57 -30.81 6.90
C ARG A 17 -1.09 -31.51 8.14
N VAL A 18 -1.01 -30.83 9.28
CA VAL A 18 -1.48 -31.35 10.57
C VAL A 18 -2.97 -31.71 10.57
N LYS A 19 -3.76 -30.99 9.76
CA LYS A 19 -5.21 -31.22 9.61
C LYS A 19 -5.55 -31.88 8.26
N LYS A 20 -5.61 -33.23 8.27
CA LYS A 20 -6.30 -34.10 7.29
C LYS A 20 -5.99 -33.89 5.79
N ASP A 21 -4.81 -34.28 5.35
CA ASP A 21 -4.50 -34.48 3.93
C ASP A 21 -4.71 -35.94 3.49
N MET A 22 -5.87 -36.53 3.82
CA MET A 22 -6.15 -37.95 3.56
C MET A 22 -5.98 -38.37 2.09
N LYS A 23 -6.30 -37.47 1.13
CA LYS A 23 -6.13 -37.76 -0.30
C LYS A 23 -4.65 -37.83 -0.68
N LEU A 24 -3.83 -36.90 -0.19
CA LEU A 24 -2.40 -36.88 -0.46
C LEU A 24 -1.70 -38.05 0.26
N GLN A 25 -2.09 -38.38 1.48
CA GLN A 25 -1.60 -39.55 2.22
C GLN A 25 -1.89 -40.86 1.47
N LYS A 26 -3.15 -41.08 1.03
CA LYS A 26 -3.50 -42.26 0.23
C LYS A 26 -2.71 -42.35 -1.07
N LEU A 27 -2.44 -41.20 -1.70
CA LEU A 27 -1.63 -41.15 -2.90
C LEU A 27 -0.17 -41.54 -2.61
N ALA A 28 0.43 -40.98 -1.56
CA ALA A 28 1.79 -41.33 -1.13
C ALA A 28 1.92 -42.83 -0.81
N GLN A 29 0.95 -43.41 -0.09
CA GLN A 29 0.90 -44.82 0.21
C GLN A 29 0.81 -45.67 -1.07
N LYS A 30 -0.08 -45.30 -2.01
CA LYS A 30 -0.23 -46.01 -3.30
C LYS A 30 1.06 -46.10 -4.09
N PHE A 31 1.90 -45.09 -4.02
CA PHE A 31 3.18 -45.03 -4.75
C PHE A 31 4.40 -45.32 -3.88
N ALA A 32 4.20 -45.88 -2.68
CA ALA A 32 5.25 -46.21 -1.73
C ALA A 32 6.20 -45.02 -1.40
N ILE A 33 5.67 -43.78 -1.39
CA ILE A 33 6.41 -42.57 -1.06
C ILE A 33 6.42 -42.37 0.46
N PRO A 34 7.59 -42.19 1.09
CA PRO A 34 7.68 -41.81 2.49
C PRO A 34 6.86 -40.55 2.76
N HIS A 35 6.05 -40.55 3.82
CA HIS A 35 5.21 -39.42 4.15
C HIS A 35 5.12 -39.22 5.66
N PHE A 36 5.11 -37.96 6.08
CA PHE A 36 5.19 -37.56 7.49
C PHE A 36 4.23 -36.42 7.79
N VAL A 37 3.79 -36.32 9.03
CA VAL A 37 3.12 -35.14 9.58
C VAL A 37 4.12 -34.44 10.46
N CYS A 38 4.40 -33.16 10.19
CA CYS A 38 5.25 -32.33 11.03
C CYS A 38 4.40 -31.30 11.78
N GLU A 39 4.43 -31.36 13.11
CA GLU A 39 3.71 -30.39 13.97
C GLU A 39 4.29 -28.98 13.81
N ASP A 40 5.62 -28.89 13.74
CA ASP A 40 6.35 -27.65 13.42
C ASP A 40 7.48 -27.98 12.41
N ILE A 41 7.31 -27.49 11.20
CA ILE A 41 8.29 -27.65 10.11
C ILE A 41 9.64 -26.99 10.41
N ASN A 42 9.67 -26.01 11.33
CA ASN A 42 10.85 -25.20 11.64
C ASN A 42 11.68 -25.75 12.80
N ASN A 43 11.23 -26.81 13.45
CA ASN A 43 12.01 -27.40 14.54
C ASN A 43 13.16 -28.27 14.01
N GLU A 44 14.15 -28.54 14.86
CA GLU A 44 15.35 -29.28 14.50
C GLU A 44 15.06 -30.73 14.06
N LYS A 45 14.09 -31.39 14.68
CA LYS A 45 13.68 -32.75 14.33
C LYS A 45 13.15 -32.83 12.90
N SER A 46 12.29 -31.87 12.50
CA SER A 46 11.75 -31.77 11.15
C SER A 46 12.84 -31.44 10.14
N LEU A 47 13.76 -30.54 10.48
CA LEU A 47 14.89 -30.19 9.60
C LEU A 47 15.79 -31.40 9.35
N ARG A 48 16.25 -32.11 10.40
CA ARG A 48 17.06 -33.34 10.28
C ARG A 48 16.35 -34.42 9.45
N LEU A 49 15.03 -34.56 9.62
CA LEU A 49 14.24 -35.49 8.82
C LEU A 49 14.28 -35.12 7.34
N ILE A 50 14.09 -33.85 6.99
CA ILE A 50 14.13 -33.38 5.60
C ILE A 50 15.52 -33.58 5.02
N GLU A 51 16.58 -33.20 5.74
CA GLU A 51 17.97 -33.33 5.32
C GLU A 51 18.38 -34.78 5.08
N SER A 52 17.82 -35.74 5.85
CA SER A 52 18.11 -37.18 5.69
C SER A 52 17.73 -37.72 4.31
N PHE A 53 16.76 -37.10 3.63
CA PHE A 53 16.36 -37.44 2.26
C PHE A 53 17.21 -36.76 1.19
N LYS A 54 18.08 -35.79 1.55
CA LYS A 54 18.95 -35.04 0.65
C LYS A 54 18.20 -34.46 -0.56
N PRO A 55 17.09 -33.71 -0.38
CA PRO A 55 16.32 -33.19 -1.50
C PRO A 55 17.12 -32.11 -2.24
N ASN A 56 17.04 -32.10 -3.57
CA ASN A 56 17.61 -31.03 -4.39
C ASN A 56 16.72 -29.78 -4.37
N LEU A 57 15.41 -29.95 -4.18
CA LEU A 57 14.40 -28.90 -4.21
C LEU A 57 13.26 -29.26 -3.26
N LEU A 58 12.80 -28.29 -2.47
CA LEU A 58 11.57 -28.36 -1.68
C LEU A 58 10.45 -27.64 -2.42
N VAL A 59 9.31 -28.29 -2.54
CA VAL A 59 8.15 -27.79 -3.27
C VAL A 59 6.97 -27.62 -2.33
N SER A 60 6.42 -26.43 -2.23
CA SER A 60 5.29 -26.08 -1.39
C SER A 60 4.07 -25.71 -2.22
N MET A 61 2.89 -26.13 -1.80
CA MET A 61 1.60 -25.70 -2.32
C MET A 61 0.54 -25.80 -1.23
N SER A 62 -0.07 -24.66 -0.88
CA SER A 62 -1.12 -24.60 0.14
C SER A 62 -0.72 -25.23 1.48
N PHE A 63 0.53 -25.17 1.85
CA PHE A 63 1.01 -25.62 3.15
C PHE A 63 0.57 -24.65 4.24
N ASP A 64 0.26 -25.16 5.45
CA ASP A 64 -0.39 -24.38 6.51
C ASP A 64 0.59 -23.75 7.51
N GLN A 65 1.90 -23.95 7.33
CA GLN A 65 2.97 -23.40 8.17
C GLN A 65 3.86 -22.45 7.37
N ILE A 66 4.40 -21.44 8.06
CA ILE A 66 5.36 -20.49 7.51
C ILE A 66 6.77 -21.05 7.72
N PHE A 67 7.59 -21.04 6.68
CA PHE A 67 9.01 -21.39 6.78
C PHE A 67 9.77 -20.24 7.45
N LYS A 68 10.59 -20.58 8.46
CA LYS A 68 11.39 -19.63 9.24
C LYS A 68 12.88 -19.76 8.88
N GLU A 69 13.67 -18.83 9.40
CA GLU A 69 15.09 -18.63 9.09
C GLU A 69 15.91 -19.93 9.05
N ARG A 70 15.73 -20.83 10.03
CA ARG A 70 16.52 -22.09 10.09
C ARG A 70 16.38 -22.95 8.83
N ILE A 71 15.14 -23.23 8.39
CA ILE A 71 14.90 -24.05 7.21
C ILE A 71 15.19 -23.27 5.92
N LEU A 72 14.97 -21.94 5.93
CA LEU A 72 15.29 -21.08 4.79
C LEU A 72 16.79 -21.06 4.52
N ASN A 73 17.62 -20.96 5.56
CA ASN A 73 19.08 -20.97 5.43
C ASN A 73 19.62 -22.34 5.00
N ALA A 74 19.03 -23.44 5.52
CA ALA A 74 19.44 -24.80 5.15
C ALA A 74 19.15 -25.14 3.67
N PHE A 75 18.13 -24.53 3.10
CA PHE A 75 17.69 -24.75 1.72
C PHE A 75 17.59 -23.45 0.91
N GLU A 76 18.54 -22.53 1.11
CA GLU A 76 18.56 -21.24 0.42
C GLU A 76 18.53 -21.43 -1.12
N GLY A 77 17.59 -20.72 -1.76
CA GLY A 77 17.38 -20.82 -3.21
C GLY A 77 16.81 -22.17 -3.68
N LYS A 78 16.42 -23.07 -2.76
CA LYS A 78 15.92 -24.43 -3.07
C LYS A 78 14.52 -24.69 -2.51
N ILE A 79 13.77 -23.66 -2.13
CA ILE A 79 12.38 -23.80 -1.68
C ILE A 79 11.51 -22.94 -2.59
N ILE A 80 10.55 -23.56 -3.26
CA ILE A 80 9.59 -22.87 -4.13
C ILE A 80 8.16 -23.10 -3.65
N ASN A 81 7.29 -22.12 -3.88
CA ASN A 81 5.87 -22.21 -3.56
C ASN A 81 5.04 -21.86 -4.79
N CYS A 82 3.90 -22.53 -4.92
CA CYS A 82 2.88 -22.15 -5.89
C CYS A 82 1.73 -21.44 -5.19
N HIS A 83 1.51 -20.17 -5.56
CA HIS A 83 0.50 -19.30 -5.00
C HIS A 83 -0.56 -18.95 -6.04
N ALA A 84 -1.85 -19.07 -5.66
CA ALA A 84 -2.96 -18.83 -6.58
C ALA A 84 -3.32 -17.35 -6.66
N SER A 85 -2.33 -16.50 -6.95
CA SER A 85 -2.52 -15.08 -7.26
C SER A 85 -1.54 -14.58 -8.30
N LYS A 86 -1.85 -13.44 -8.89
CA LYS A 86 -0.94 -12.68 -9.76
C LYS A 86 0.00 -11.87 -8.88
N LEU A 87 1.06 -12.52 -8.33
CA LEU A 87 2.06 -11.82 -7.56
C LEU A 87 2.67 -10.66 -8.39
N PRO A 88 3.00 -9.55 -7.75
CA PRO A 88 3.14 -9.27 -6.32
C PRO A 88 1.83 -8.90 -5.60
N PHE A 89 0.72 -8.92 -6.29
CA PHE A 89 -0.59 -8.58 -5.74
C PHE A 89 -1.27 -9.82 -5.14
N TYR A 90 -2.17 -9.61 -4.17
CA TYR A 90 -2.94 -10.69 -3.56
C TYR A 90 -2.07 -11.76 -2.89
N ARG A 91 -0.95 -11.37 -2.22
CA ARG A 91 -0.17 -12.25 -1.35
C ARG A 91 -0.99 -12.71 -0.14
N GLY A 92 -0.65 -13.81 0.48
CA GLY A 92 -1.26 -14.29 1.72
C GLY A 92 -2.47 -15.17 1.50
N ARG A 93 -3.59 -14.92 2.21
CA ARG A 93 -4.73 -15.84 2.26
C ARG A 93 -5.99 -15.25 1.63
N ASN A 94 -6.90 -16.16 1.18
CA ASN A 94 -8.20 -15.80 0.61
C ASN A 94 -8.11 -14.93 -0.66
N ASN A 95 -7.03 -15.03 -1.39
CA ASN A 95 -6.72 -14.24 -2.58
C ASN A 95 -7.82 -14.32 -3.66
N LEU A 96 -8.32 -15.50 -3.99
CA LEU A 96 -9.41 -15.67 -4.98
C LEU A 96 -10.74 -15.02 -4.56
N ASN A 97 -11.03 -15.00 -3.23
CA ASN A 97 -12.18 -14.24 -2.73
C ASN A 97 -11.99 -12.74 -2.98
N TRP A 98 -10.79 -12.21 -2.65
CA TRP A 98 -10.50 -10.79 -2.79
C TRP A 98 -10.47 -10.33 -4.25
N VAL A 99 -9.96 -11.15 -5.15
CA VAL A 99 -10.00 -10.90 -6.61
C VAL A 99 -11.43 -10.70 -7.11
N LEU A 100 -12.36 -11.56 -6.68
CA LEU A 100 -13.79 -11.43 -7.05
C LEU A 100 -14.44 -10.22 -6.36
N ILE A 101 -14.22 -10.01 -5.06
CA ILE A 101 -14.77 -8.87 -4.31
C ILE A 101 -14.32 -7.54 -4.93
N ASN A 102 -13.09 -7.46 -5.37
CA ASN A 102 -12.49 -6.25 -5.95
C ASN A 102 -12.83 -6.05 -7.44
N ASP A 103 -13.70 -6.89 -8.01
CA ASP A 103 -14.09 -6.84 -9.43
C ASP A 103 -12.92 -6.93 -10.43
N GLU A 104 -11.88 -7.68 -10.06
CA GLU A 104 -10.76 -7.89 -10.98
C GLU A 104 -11.22 -8.63 -12.24
N LYS A 105 -10.61 -8.28 -13.37
CA LYS A 105 -10.94 -8.92 -14.66
C LYS A 105 -10.08 -10.12 -14.98
N GLU A 106 -9.07 -10.35 -14.15
CA GLU A 106 -8.20 -11.52 -14.23
C GLU A 106 -7.72 -11.96 -12.85
N PHE A 107 -7.37 -13.24 -12.71
CA PHE A 107 -6.60 -13.77 -11.60
C PHE A 107 -5.32 -14.42 -12.12
N GLY A 108 -4.33 -14.58 -11.27
CA GLY A 108 -3.07 -15.22 -11.63
C GLY A 108 -2.77 -16.45 -10.81
N VAL A 109 -1.76 -17.18 -11.27
CA VAL A 109 -1.06 -18.21 -10.51
C VAL A 109 0.42 -17.96 -10.68
N SER A 110 1.17 -17.92 -9.59
CA SER A 110 2.60 -17.65 -9.58
C SER A 110 3.36 -18.76 -8.86
N VAL A 111 4.50 -19.17 -9.42
CA VAL A 111 5.50 -19.95 -8.71
C VAL A 111 6.66 -19.03 -8.38
N HIS A 112 7.07 -19.03 -7.13
CA HIS A 112 8.07 -18.11 -6.60
C HIS A 112 8.98 -18.81 -5.59
N PHE A 113 10.15 -18.27 -5.33
CA PHE A 113 11.00 -18.71 -4.22
C PHE A 113 10.34 -18.36 -2.88
N ILE A 114 10.59 -19.17 -1.87
CA ILE A 114 10.22 -18.83 -0.49
C ILE A 114 11.36 -18.09 0.17
N ASP A 115 11.07 -16.92 0.72
CA ASP A 115 11.93 -16.10 1.56
C ASP A 115 11.32 -15.89 2.96
N SER A 116 11.88 -14.98 3.75
CA SER A 116 11.40 -14.67 5.11
C SER A 116 10.05 -13.93 5.15
N GLY A 117 9.55 -13.44 4.03
CA GLY A 117 8.28 -12.75 3.92
C GLY A 117 7.10 -13.67 3.58
N VAL A 118 5.90 -13.10 3.47
CA VAL A 118 4.71 -13.85 3.04
C VAL A 118 4.54 -13.66 1.53
N ASP A 119 4.85 -14.72 0.77
CA ASP A 119 4.78 -14.75 -0.70
C ASP A 119 5.56 -13.57 -1.35
N THR A 120 6.75 -13.25 -0.82
CA THR A 120 7.59 -12.12 -1.24
C THR A 120 8.79 -12.51 -2.09
N GLY A 121 9.16 -13.77 -2.14
CA GLY A 121 10.31 -14.25 -2.90
C GLY A 121 10.16 -14.08 -4.42
N ASP A 122 11.25 -14.04 -5.12
CA ASP A 122 11.30 -13.78 -6.55
C ASP A 122 10.44 -14.74 -7.37
N ILE A 123 9.72 -14.20 -8.35
CA ILE A 123 8.81 -14.97 -9.21
C ILE A 123 9.60 -15.73 -10.28
N ILE A 124 9.35 -17.03 -10.37
CA ILE A 124 9.94 -17.94 -11.36
C ILE A 124 9.06 -18.05 -12.60
N LEU A 125 7.79 -18.35 -12.38
CA LEU A 125 6.76 -18.45 -13.43
C LEU A 125 5.45 -17.82 -12.97
N GLN A 126 4.75 -17.20 -13.92
CA GLN A 126 3.44 -16.62 -13.66
C GLN A 126 2.54 -16.76 -14.87
N LYS A 127 1.24 -17.01 -14.64
CA LYS A 127 0.21 -17.05 -15.68
C LYS A 127 -1.09 -16.39 -15.19
N SER A 128 -1.68 -15.55 -16.04
CA SER A 128 -2.98 -14.91 -15.79
C SER A 128 -4.12 -15.63 -16.51
N PHE A 129 -5.34 -15.50 -15.97
CA PHE A 129 -6.57 -16.08 -16.45
C PHE A 129 -7.70 -15.05 -16.33
N SER A 130 -8.48 -14.85 -17.38
CA SER A 130 -9.63 -13.94 -17.38
C SER A 130 -10.71 -14.38 -16.39
N ILE A 131 -11.44 -13.41 -15.83
CA ILE A 131 -12.63 -13.61 -14.99
C ILE A 131 -13.83 -13.05 -15.73
N SER A 132 -14.90 -13.83 -15.81
CA SER A 132 -16.20 -13.42 -16.34
C SER A 132 -17.24 -13.26 -15.22
N ASP A 133 -18.43 -12.78 -15.55
CA ASP A 133 -19.54 -12.69 -14.60
C ASP A 133 -20.14 -14.06 -14.25
N GLU A 134 -19.87 -15.08 -15.05
CA GLU A 134 -20.24 -16.47 -14.77
C GLU A 134 -19.30 -17.14 -13.75
N ASP A 135 -18.13 -16.55 -13.52
CA ASP A 135 -17.17 -17.07 -12.57
C ASP A 135 -17.55 -16.72 -11.12
N ASP A 136 -17.44 -17.70 -10.26
CA ASP A 136 -17.54 -17.62 -8.82
C ASP A 136 -16.29 -18.19 -8.14
N TYR A 137 -16.26 -18.20 -6.81
CA TYR A 137 -15.14 -18.76 -6.08
C TYR A 137 -14.86 -20.22 -6.43
N SER A 138 -15.90 -21.06 -6.65
CA SER A 138 -15.75 -22.48 -6.99
C SER A 138 -15.09 -22.67 -8.35
N THR A 139 -15.48 -21.89 -9.35
CA THR A 139 -14.92 -21.96 -10.71
C THR A 139 -13.46 -21.49 -10.71
N LEU A 140 -13.17 -20.35 -10.05
CA LEU A 140 -11.81 -19.86 -9.92
C LEU A 140 -10.91 -20.87 -9.18
N LEU A 141 -11.40 -21.45 -8.09
CA LEU A 141 -10.64 -22.42 -7.30
C LEU A 141 -10.26 -23.66 -8.14
N LYS A 142 -11.21 -24.20 -8.92
CA LYS A 142 -10.95 -25.33 -9.82
C LYS A 142 -9.93 -24.99 -10.90
N ARG A 143 -10.02 -23.80 -11.50
CA ARG A 143 -9.07 -23.29 -12.51
C ARG A 143 -7.68 -23.06 -11.88
N ALA A 144 -7.64 -22.46 -10.69
CA ALA A 144 -6.40 -22.22 -9.97
C ALA A 144 -5.68 -23.53 -9.62
N TYR A 145 -6.37 -24.55 -9.12
CA TYR A 145 -5.76 -25.85 -8.81
C TYR A 145 -5.14 -26.52 -10.04
N LYS A 146 -5.82 -26.49 -11.18
CA LYS A 146 -5.30 -27.01 -12.45
C LYS A 146 -4.04 -26.25 -12.90
N ALA A 147 -4.12 -24.91 -12.81
CA ALA A 147 -3.01 -24.05 -13.19
C ALA A 147 -1.79 -24.21 -12.24
N CYS A 148 -2.03 -24.26 -10.93
CA CYS A 148 -0.97 -24.50 -9.94
C CYS A 148 -0.23 -25.82 -10.20
N ALA A 149 -0.98 -26.90 -10.45
CA ALA A 149 -0.37 -28.21 -10.73
C ALA A 149 0.49 -28.20 -12.00
N PHE A 150 0.07 -27.44 -13.01
CA PHE A 150 0.80 -27.29 -14.26
C PHE A 150 2.04 -26.41 -14.09
N LEU A 151 1.87 -25.18 -13.59
CA LEU A 151 2.98 -24.23 -13.43
C LEU A 151 4.05 -24.76 -12.46
N LEU A 152 3.62 -25.41 -11.37
CA LEU A 152 4.57 -25.97 -10.41
C LEU A 152 5.43 -27.08 -11.04
N TYR A 153 4.84 -27.91 -11.88
CA TYR A 153 5.58 -28.91 -12.63
C TYR A 153 6.57 -28.25 -13.61
N GLU A 154 6.12 -27.27 -14.40
CA GLU A 154 6.99 -26.51 -15.31
C GLU A 154 8.15 -25.82 -14.55
N ALA A 155 7.87 -25.22 -13.40
CA ALA A 155 8.88 -24.58 -12.58
C ALA A 155 9.94 -25.59 -12.07
N VAL A 156 9.52 -26.79 -11.64
CA VAL A 156 10.45 -27.83 -11.21
C VAL A 156 11.34 -28.29 -12.35
N LEU A 157 10.83 -28.36 -13.58
CA LEU A 157 11.66 -28.72 -14.74
C LEU A 157 12.77 -27.68 -15.04
N LEU A 158 12.55 -26.40 -14.71
CA LEU A 158 13.58 -25.37 -14.85
C LEU A 158 14.80 -25.65 -13.97
N PHE A 159 14.63 -26.29 -12.82
CA PHE A 159 15.73 -26.66 -11.93
C PHE A 159 16.59 -27.82 -12.45
N LEU A 160 16.19 -28.51 -13.51
CA LEU A 160 17.02 -29.50 -14.19
C LEU A 160 18.12 -28.84 -15.07
N ASN A 161 17.90 -27.59 -15.48
CA ASN A 161 18.79 -26.82 -16.35
C ASN A 161 19.06 -25.42 -15.74
N PRO A 162 19.85 -25.29 -14.69
CA PRO A 162 20.20 -24.01 -14.07
C PRO A 162 21.06 -23.12 -14.98
N PRO A 163 21.10 -21.79 -14.79
CA PRO A 163 20.45 -21.06 -13.70
C PRO A 163 18.97 -20.78 -13.96
N VAL A 164 18.16 -20.86 -12.89
CA VAL A 164 16.75 -20.48 -12.93
C VAL A 164 16.64 -18.96 -12.96
N LYS A 165 15.97 -18.41 -13.96
CA LYS A 165 15.67 -16.98 -14.02
C LYS A 165 14.48 -16.66 -13.12
N SER A 166 14.60 -15.59 -12.34
CA SER A 166 13.54 -15.10 -11.47
C SER A 166 13.44 -13.57 -11.52
N TYR A 167 12.33 -13.04 -11.05
CA TYR A 167 12.02 -11.60 -11.08
C TYR A 167 11.64 -11.14 -9.68
N SER A 168 12.33 -10.10 -9.20
CA SER A 168 11.99 -9.45 -7.92
C SER A 168 10.59 -8.87 -7.94
N GLN A 169 9.93 -8.85 -6.79
CA GLN A 169 8.55 -8.41 -6.66
C GLN A 169 8.32 -7.44 -5.50
N ALA A 170 7.43 -6.45 -5.73
CA ALA A 170 6.88 -5.59 -4.71
C ALA A 170 5.35 -5.52 -4.88
N GLY A 171 4.57 -5.72 -3.81
CA GLY A 171 3.11 -5.76 -3.87
C GLY A 171 2.45 -5.83 -2.49
N PHE A 172 1.16 -6.18 -2.42
CA PHE A 172 0.38 -6.17 -1.18
C PHE A 172 -0.05 -7.58 -0.73
N VAL A 173 -0.35 -7.70 0.57
CA VAL A 173 -0.80 -8.93 1.21
C VAL A 173 -2.30 -8.88 1.47
N CYS A 174 -3.04 -9.91 1.03
CA CYS A 174 -4.45 -10.08 1.34
C CYS A 174 -4.68 -10.40 2.82
N LYS A 175 -5.71 -9.77 3.38
CA LYS A 175 -6.18 -10.10 4.73
C LYS A 175 -6.79 -11.49 4.74
N ARG A 176 -6.46 -12.27 5.80
CA ARG A 176 -7.21 -13.48 6.12
C ARG A 176 -8.66 -13.11 6.48
N ARG A 177 -9.64 -13.75 5.84
CA ARG A 177 -11.04 -13.62 6.22
C ARG A 177 -11.32 -14.35 7.53
N GLY A 178 -12.16 -13.76 8.37
CA GLY A 178 -12.55 -14.28 9.67
C GLY A 178 -14.07 -14.37 9.82
N SER A 179 -14.55 -14.81 10.97
CA SER A 179 -15.98 -14.84 11.30
C SER A 179 -16.58 -13.43 11.24
N GLY A 180 -17.75 -13.30 10.59
CA GLY A 180 -18.45 -12.03 10.34
C GLY A 180 -18.05 -11.33 9.03
N ASP A 181 -16.97 -11.76 8.38
CA ASP A 181 -16.60 -11.24 7.05
C ASP A 181 -17.55 -11.75 5.93
N GLU A 182 -18.48 -12.63 6.23
CA GLU A 182 -19.52 -13.16 5.33
C GLU A 182 -20.82 -12.34 5.35
N LEU A 183 -20.98 -11.38 6.25
CA LEU A 183 -22.19 -10.57 6.34
C LEU A 183 -22.30 -9.57 5.20
N ILE A 184 -23.48 -9.50 4.56
CA ILE A 184 -23.79 -8.57 3.49
C ILE A 184 -24.02 -7.17 4.05
N ASP A 185 -23.47 -6.19 3.36
CA ASP A 185 -23.76 -4.77 3.56
C ASP A 185 -24.65 -4.26 2.41
N TRP A 186 -25.92 -4.10 2.68
CA TRP A 186 -26.91 -3.66 1.69
C TRP A 186 -26.72 -2.21 1.22
N SER A 187 -25.84 -1.41 1.84
CA SER A 187 -25.50 -0.07 1.36
C SER A 187 -24.62 -0.08 0.09
N LEU A 188 -24.12 -1.26 -0.30
CA LEU A 188 -23.33 -1.49 -1.50
C LEU A 188 -24.14 -1.33 -2.76
N ASN A 189 -23.46 -1.02 -3.89
CA ASN A 189 -24.10 -1.05 -5.19
C ASN A 189 -24.33 -2.51 -5.69
N THR A 190 -25.15 -2.65 -6.72
CA THR A 190 -25.53 -3.94 -7.30
C THR A 190 -24.31 -4.80 -7.67
N ARG A 191 -23.31 -4.21 -8.33
CA ARG A 191 -22.11 -4.90 -8.77
C ARG A 191 -21.26 -5.39 -7.60
N GLU A 192 -21.11 -4.58 -6.58
CA GLU A 192 -20.36 -4.94 -5.37
C GLU A 192 -21.03 -6.07 -4.60
N LEU A 193 -22.36 -6.03 -4.46
CA LEU A 193 -23.14 -7.11 -3.84
C LEU A 193 -23.04 -8.42 -4.62
N PHE A 194 -23.18 -8.35 -5.93
CA PHE A 194 -22.98 -9.50 -6.83
C PHE A 194 -21.59 -10.12 -6.65
N ASN A 195 -20.55 -9.31 -6.68
CA ASN A 195 -19.17 -9.74 -6.50
C ASN A 195 -18.93 -10.36 -5.11
N PHE A 196 -19.52 -9.78 -4.07
CA PHE A 196 -19.42 -10.28 -2.72
C PHE A 196 -20.06 -11.66 -2.57
N ILE A 197 -21.28 -11.86 -3.13
CA ILE A 197 -22.00 -13.12 -3.07
C ILE A 197 -21.22 -14.20 -3.83
N ARG A 198 -20.83 -13.95 -5.09
CA ARG A 198 -20.09 -14.94 -5.89
C ARG A 198 -18.70 -15.28 -5.32
N ALA A 199 -18.07 -14.36 -4.57
CA ALA A 199 -16.80 -14.60 -3.90
C ALA A 199 -16.93 -15.53 -2.68
N LEU A 200 -18.13 -15.68 -2.13
CA LEU A 200 -18.41 -16.50 -0.95
C LEU A 200 -19.13 -17.81 -1.24
N ASN A 201 -19.35 -18.11 -2.52
CA ASN A 201 -19.92 -19.38 -2.93
C ASN A 201 -19.06 -20.59 -2.51
N ALA A 202 -19.63 -21.77 -2.56
CA ALA A 202 -18.99 -23.04 -2.16
C ALA A 202 -17.52 -23.15 -2.66
N PRO A 203 -16.60 -23.71 -1.88
CA PRO A 203 -16.77 -24.34 -0.58
C PRO A 203 -16.80 -23.38 0.64
N ASN A 204 -16.95 -22.08 0.43
CA ASN A 204 -17.24 -21.16 1.53
C ASN A 204 -18.69 -21.35 2.02
N LEU A 205 -19.04 -20.69 3.13
CA LEU A 205 -20.33 -20.87 3.81
C LEU A 205 -21.46 -19.96 3.29
N GLY A 206 -21.27 -19.36 2.12
CA GLY A 206 -22.19 -18.38 1.55
C GLY A 206 -22.09 -16.99 2.19
N ALA A 207 -22.63 -15.99 1.49
CA ALA A 207 -22.84 -14.68 2.08
C ALA A 207 -24.03 -14.73 3.05
N SER A 208 -23.94 -13.99 4.15
CA SER A 208 -24.94 -14.01 5.23
C SER A 208 -25.72 -12.70 5.25
N ALA A 209 -27.02 -12.80 5.38
CA ALA A 209 -27.93 -11.67 5.59
C ALA A 209 -29.00 -12.08 6.62
N PHE A 210 -29.77 -11.13 7.13
CA PHE A 210 -30.84 -11.39 8.08
C PHE A 210 -32.14 -10.73 7.60
N ILE A 211 -33.26 -11.42 7.85
CA ILE A 211 -34.61 -10.87 7.71
C ILE A 211 -35.30 -11.06 9.09
N ASN A 212 -35.68 -9.96 9.74
CA ASN A 212 -36.25 -9.98 11.10
C ASN A 212 -35.42 -10.82 12.09
N GLY A 213 -34.09 -10.73 12.00
CA GLY A 213 -33.17 -11.48 12.84
C GLY A 213 -32.95 -12.94 12.46
N VAL A 214 -33.62 -13.46 11.41
CA VAL A 214 -33.44 -14.83 10.89
C VAL A 214 -32.35 -14.85 9.83
N LEU A 215 -31.40 -15.76 9.96
CA LEU A 215 -30.27 -15.89 9.05
C LEU A 215 -30.69 -16.43 7.67
N ILE A 216 -30.35 -15.74 6.63
CA ILE A 216 -30.46 -16.14 5.22
C ILE A 216 -29.05 -16.30 4.65
N LYS A 217 -28.77 -17.43 4.01
CA LYS A 217 -27.52 -17.66 3.30
C LYS A 217 -27.71 -17.47 1.79
N LEU A 218 -26.84 -16.69 1.17
CA LEU A 218 -26.88 -16.37 -0.26
C LEU A 218 -25.62 -16.91 -0.94
N TYR A 219 -25.81 -17.73 -1.97
CA TYR A 219 -24.73 -18.42 -2.68
C TYR A 219 -24.58 -17.96 -4.12
N LYS A 220 -25.71 -17.67 -4.82
CA LYS A 220 -25.68 -17.27 -6.23
C LYS A 220 -26.69 -16.17 -6.51
N SER A 221 -26.27 -15.19 -7.28
CA SER A 221 -27.11 -14.07 -7.72
C SER A 221 -26.85 -13.73 -9.18
N GLU A 222 -27.78 -13.00 -9.79
CA GLU A 222 -27.71 -12.48 -11.15
C GLU A 222 -28.05 -10.99 -11.12
N ILE A 223 -27.29 -10.16 -11.86
CA ILE A 223 -27.58 -8.74 -12.00
C ILE A 223 -28.73 -8.61 -13.02
N LEU A 224 -29.81 -7.95 -12.61
CA LEU A 224 -30.93 -7.69 -13.49
C LEU A 224 -30.75 -6.35 -14.21
N LYS A 225 -31.02 -6.35 -15.52
CA LYS A 225 -31.00 -5.15 -16.37
C LYS A 225 -32.30 -4.34 -16.29
N GLN A 226 -33.37 -4.97 -15.81
CA GLN A 226 -34.68 -4.36 -15.65
C GLN A 226 -34.71 -3.48 -14.40
N GLU A 227 -35.35 -2.34 -14.48
CA GLU A 227 -35.59 -1.48 -13.30
C GLU A 227 -36.68 -2.08 -12.41
N PHE A 228 -36.45 -2.12 -11.14
CA PHE A 228 -37.39 -2.52 -10.10
C PHE A 228 -37.63 -1.32 -9.18
N LYS A 229 -38.91 -1.11 -8.80
CA LYS A 229 -39.29 -0.09 -7.81
C LYS A 229 -39.36 -0.75 -6.45
N GLY A 230 -38.56 -0.24 -5.50
CA GLY A 230 -38.53 -0.72 -4.12
C GLY A 230 -37.40 -0.04 -3.33
N ALA A 231 -37.46 -0.15 -2.03
CA ALA A 231 -36.39 0.34 -1.16
C ALA A 231 -35.21 -0.64 -1.14
N VAL A 232 -34.02 -0.16 -0.77
CA VAL A 232 -32.81 -0.99 -0.66
C VAL A 232 -33.04 -2.12 0.36
N GLY A 233 -32.76 -3.36 -0.06
CA GLY A 233 -32.98 -4.57 0.75
C GLY A 233 -34.40 -5.13 0.69
N GLU A 234 -35.32 -4.49 -0.04
CA GLU A 234 -36.70 -4.97 -0.21
C GLU A 234 -36.77 -6.14 -1.20
N ILE A 235 -37.48 -7.19 -0.82
CA ILE A 235 -37.78 -8.33 -1.69
C ILE A 235 -39.05 -8.00 -2.52
N VAL A 236 -38.83 -7.69 -3.80
CA VAL A 236 -39.87 -7.20 -4.73
C VAL A 236 -40.46 -8.28 -5.63
N SER A 237 -39.90 -9.47 -5.61
CA SER A 237 -40.44 -10.63 -6.33
C SER A 237 -39.97 -11.93 -5.69
N VAL A 238 -40.87 -12.94 -5.64
CA VAL A 238 -40.52 -14.31 -5.19
C VAL A 238 -41.14 -15.29 -6.19
N SER A 239 -40.36 -16.27 -6.62
CA SER A 239 -40.75 -17.31 -7.57
C SER A 239 -40.06 -18.64 -7.27
N ASN A 240 -40.42 -19.71 -8.00
CA ASN A 240 -39.73 -21.00 -7.90
C ASN A 240 -38.25 -20.96 -8.35
N GLU A 241 -37.84 -19.93 -9.09
CA GLU A 241 -36.46 -19.73 -9.56
C GLU A 241 -35.64 -18.85 -8.62
N GLY A 242 -36.23 -18.42 -7.51
CA GLY A 242 -35.57 -17.53 -6.54
C GLY A 242 -36.35 -16.26 -6.25
N PHE A 243 -35.70 -15.25 -5.72
CA PHE A 243 -36.32 -13.96 -5.39
C PHE A 243 -35.49 -12.78 -5.91
N VAL A 244 -36.14 -11.63 -6.05
CA VAL A 244 -35.50 -10.37 -6.47
C VAL A 244 -35.44 -9.42 -5.29
N VAL A 245 -34.28 -8.84 -5.04
CA VAL A 245 -34.06 -7.84 -4.02
C VAL A 245 -33.56 -6.54 -4.65
N CYS A 246 -34.16 -5.41 -4.24
CA CYS A 246 -33.70 -4.08 -4.64
C CYS A 246 -32.37 -3.72 -3.97
N THR A 247 -31.49 -3.13 -4.74
CA THR A 247 -30.18 -2.65 -4.31
C THR A 247 -30.12 -1.13 -4.51
N LYS A 248 -28.99 -0.50 -4.16
CA LYS A 248 -28.84 0.96 -4.22
C LYS A 248 -29.07 1.55 -5.63
N ASP A 249 -28.69 0.82 -6.68
CA ASP A 249 -28.65 1.30 -8.07
C ASP A 249 -29.19 0.26 -9.07
N GLY A 250 -29.98 -0.72 -8.60
CA GLY A 250 -30.57 -1.76 -9.45
C GLY A 250 -31.23 -2.86 -8.62
N ALA A 251 -31.18 -4.09 -9.12
CA ALA A 251 -31.71 -5.27 -8.44
C ALA A 251 -30.85 -6.52 -8.70
N LEU A 252 -30.87 -7.45 -7.73
CA LEU A 252 -30.27 -8.78 -7.84
C LEU A 252 -31.36 -9.86 -7.76
N LYS A 253 -31.34 -10.83 -8.69
CA LYS A 253 -32.07 -12.08 -8.56
C LYS A 253 -31.20 -13.08 -7.79
N MET A 254 -31.68 -13.56 -6.65
CA MET A 254 -31.03 -14.62 -5.86
C MET A 254 -31.55 -15.96 -6.37
N THR A 255 -30.66 -16.74 -7.01
CA THR A 255 -31.01 -18.01 -7.63
C THR A 255 -30.62 -19.22 -6.78
N HIS A 256 -29.72 -19.05 -5.82
CA HIS A 256 -29.35 -20.10 -4.87
C HIS A 256 -29.16 -19.50 -3.46
N TYR A 257 -30.00 -19.96 -2.53
CA TYR A 257 -30.01 -19.44 -1.15
C TYR A 257 -30.59 -20.48 -0.17
N GLU A 258 -30.38 -20.26 1.11
CA GLU A 258 -30.96 -21.03 2.22
C GLU A 258 -31.67 -20.08 3.18
N GLY A 259 -32.85 -20.48 3.66
CA GLY A 259 -33.73 -19.73 4.54
C GLY A 259 -35.05 -19.36 3.84
N GLU A 260 -36.00 -18.86 4.64
CA GLU A 260 -37.32 -18.45 4.17
C GLU A 260 -37.37 -16.98 3.82
N VAL A 261 -37.95 -16.65 2.67
CA VAL A 261 -38.11 -15.26 2.20
C VAL A 261 -39.57 -15.03 1.78
N ALA A 262 -40.07 -13.83 2.00
CA ALA A 262 -41.42 -13.45 1.59
C ALA A 262 -41.39 -12.13 0.81
N LEU A 263 -42.34 -11.96 -0.10
CA LEU A 263 -42.56 -10.73 -0.83
C LEU A 263 -42.84 -9.58 0.12
N GLY A 264 -42.20 -8.43 -0.12
CA GLY A 264 -42.29 -7.22 0.74
C GLY A 264 -41.46 -7.29 2.02
N SER A 265 -40.75 -8.40 2.27
CA SER A 265 -39.79 -8.46 3.39
C SER A 265 -38.55 -7.63 3.07
N PHE A 266 -37.89 -7.16 4.14
CA PHE A 266 -36.66 -6.39 4.03
C PHE A 266 -35.49 -7.15 4.68
N PHE A 267 -34.36 -7.15 4.04
CA PHE A 267 -33.13 -7.53 4.71
C PHE A 267 -32.75 -6.49 5.75
N ASP A 268 -32.39 -6.97 6.93
CA ASP A 268 -31.96 -6.11 8.04
C ASP A 268 -30.75 -5.28 7.60
N THR A 269 -30.90 -3.96 7.53
CA THR A 269 -29.80 -3.04 7.20
C THR A 269 -28.82 -2.93 8.37
N HIS A 270 -29.24 -3.38 9.57
CA HIS A 270 -28.41 -3.45 10.80
C HIS A 270 -28.57 -4.86 11.38
N GLY A 271 -27.48 -5.58 11.55
CA GLY A 271 -27.47 -6.94 12.09
C GLY A 271 -28.25 -7.07 13.38
N GLY A 272 -29.29 -7.93 13.38
CA GLY A 272 -30.12 -8.21 14.52
C GLY A 272 -29.34 -8.76 15.71
N GLY A 273 -29.56 -8.17 16.87
CA GLY A 273 -29.13 -8.67 18.18
C GLY A 273 -27.77 -8.21 18.69
N GLY A 274 -27.73 -7.07 19.36
CA GLY A 274 -26.87 -6.80 20.53
C GLY A 274 -25.37 -6.58 20.33
N VAL A 275 -24.86 -6.55 19.11
CA VAL A 275 -23.49 -6.07 18.80
C VAL A 275 -23.61 -5.15 17.58
N THR A 276 -23.46 -3.88 17.78
CA THR A 276 -23.41 -2.88 16.71
C THR A 276 -22.21 -3.18 15.79
N LEU A 277 -22.46 -3.96 14.74
CA LEU A 277 -21.50 -4.26 13.67
C LEU A 277 -21.25 -3.07 12.74
N SER A 278 -22.00 -1.97 12.89
CA SER A 278 -21.81 -0.70 12.20
C SER A 278 -20.37 -0.18 12.32
N SER A 279 -19.72 -0.40 13.47
CA SER A 279 -18.33 0.04 13.68
C SER A 279 -17.26 -0.80 12.98
N LYS A 280 -17.55 -2.03 12.53
CA LYS A 280 -16.57 -2.90 11.86
C LYS A 280 -16.65 -2.89 10.34
N LYS A 281 -17.82 -2.63 9.75
CA LYS A 281 -18.03 -2.61 8.29
C LYS A 281 -17.83 -1.23 7.65
N GLU A 282 -18.20 -0.17 8.33
CA GLU A 282 -17.93 1.21 7.86
C GLU A 282 -16.44 1.50 7.65
N LEU A 283 -15.58 0.81 8.40
CA LEU A 283 -14.12 0.99 8.33
C LEU A 283 -13.45 0.34 7.09
N TRP A 284 -14.15 -0.49 6.33
CA TRP A 284 -13.64 -1.10 5.08
C TRP A 284 -14.12 -0.38 3.83
N LYS A 285 -15.16 0.40 3.95
CA LYS A 285 -15.77 1.20 2.91
C LYS A 285 -15.89 2.67 3.25
N MET A 286 -15.09 3.16 4.15
CA MET A 286 -14.84 4.59 4.10
C MET A 286 -14.24 4.83 2.72
N SER A 287 -15.09 5.23 1.77
CA SER A 287 -14.68 5.69 0.46
C SER A 287 -13.51 6.62 0.67
N LYS A 288 -12.37 6.31 0.06
CA LYS A 288 -11.24 7.23 0.08
C LYS A 288 -11.77 8.57 -0.41
N VAL A 289 -11.86 9.54 0.46
CA VAL A 289 -12.36 10.87 0.13
C VAL A 289 -11.18 11.66 -0.38
N SER A 290 -11.21 12.09 -1.63
CA SER A 290 -10.19 13.00 -2.13
C SER A 290 -10.29 14.33 -1.40
N LEU A 291 -9.17 15.01 -1.22
CA LEU A 291 -9.14 16.35 -0.61
C LEU A 291 -10.05 17.33 -1.36
N ASP A 292 -10.11 17.22 -2.69
CA ASP A 292 -10.96 18.04 -3.55
C ASP A 292 -12.45 17.90 -3.22
N ALA A 293 -12.89 16.65 -2.94
CA ALA A 293 -14.27 16.38 -2.52
C ALA A 293 -14.54 16.78 -1.06
N PHE A 294 -13.50 16.88 -0.21
CA PHE A 294 -13.63 17.18 1.21
C PHE A 294 -13.67 18.67 1.51
N LEU A 295 -12.81 19.47 0.87
CA LEU A 295 -12.64 20.89 1.21
C LEU A 295 -13.33 21.86 0.24
N GLY A 296 -13.67 21.44 -0.98
CA GLY A 296 -14.20 22.36 -2.00
C GLY A 296 -13.22 23.47 -2.43
N ASP A 297 -12.49 24.07 -1.50
CA ASP A 297 -11.41 25.04 -1.73
C ASP A 297 -10.14 24.60 -0.98
N LYS A 298 -9.01 24.51 -1.72
CA LYS A 298 -7.70 24.05 -1.26
C LYS A 298 -6.79 25.20 -0.83
N SER A 299 -7.26 26.18 -0.10
CA SER A 299 -6.39 27.24 0.36
C SER A 299 -5.68 26.89 1.67
N GLY A 300 -4.36 27.00 1.72
CA GLY A 300 -3.59 26.86 2.95
C GLY A 300 -2.28 27.66 2.88
N ASN A 301 -1.88 28.24 4.00
CA ASN A 301 -0.61 28.96 4.09
C ASN A 301 0.48 28.03 4.60
N PHE A 302 1.40 27.61 3.71
CA PHE A 302 2.58 26.82 3.99
C PHE A 302 3.89 27.59 3.73
N SER A 303 3.80 28.91 3.54
CA SER A 303 4.93 29.76 3.18
C SER A 303 6.03 29.83 4.26
N GLU A 304 5.66 29.58 5.51
CA GLU A 304 6.55 29.58 6.67
C GLU A 304 6.91 28.16 7.14
N ASP A 305 6.44 27.13 6.45
CA ASP A 305 6.72 25.75 6.82
C ASP A 305 8.17 25.38 6.53
N LEU A 306 8.70 24.43 7.27
CA LEU A 306 10.12 24.07 7.22
C LEU A 306 10.58 23.67 5.80
N TYR A 307 9.73 23.02 5.01
CA TYR A 307 10.05 22.69 3.62
C TYR A 307 10.28 23.91 2.71
N PHE A 308 9.78 25.10 3.11
CA PHE A 308 10.00 26.38 2.45
C PHE A 308 11.06 27.24 3.15
N SER A 309 11.90 26.64 4.01
CA SER A 309 12.95 27.35 4.71
C SER A 309 14.33 27.12 4.08
N LYS A 310 15.16 28.15 4.16
CA LYS A 310 16.58 28.09 3.75
C LYS A 310 17.38 27.12 4.63
N GLU A 311 17.05 27.08 5.91
CA GLU A 311 17.69 26.21 6.91
C GLU A 311 17.53 24.74 6.51
N TYR A 312 16.32 24.34 6.08
CA TYR A 312 16.07 22.98 5.62
C TYR A 312 16.76 22.68 4.29
N ALA A 313 16.67 23.60 3.33
CA ALA A 313 17.30 23.41 2.02
C ALA A 313 18.82 23.21 2.11
N LYS A 314 19.50 23.89 3.04
CA LYS A 314 20.96 23.74 3.30
C LYS A 314 21.38 22.32 3.67
N LEU A 315 20.46 21.46 4.18
CA LEU A 315 20.74 20.03 4.41
C LEU A 315 21.13 19.27 3.12
N TYR A 316 20.72 19.78 1.97
CA TYR A 316 20.84 19.09 0.68
C TYR A 316 21.80 19.76 -0.30
N GLY A 317 22.34 20.96 0.02
CA GLY A 317 23.31 21.61 -0.81
C GLY A 317 23.18 23.13 -0.93
N GLU A 318 23.70 23.69 -2.03
CA GLU A 318 23.64 25.12 -2.33
C GLU A 318 22.19 25.56 -2.55
N VAL A 319 21.80 26.67 -1.90
CA VAL A 319 20.42 27.17 -1.91
C VAL A 319 20.25 28.29 -2.92
N PHE A 320 19.27 28.17 -3.78
CA PHE A 320 18.74 29.23 -4.63
C PHE A 320 17.44 29.75 -4.05
N GLU A 321 17.34 31.06 -3.89
CA GLU A 321 16.13 31.76 -3.43
C GLU A 321 15.64 32.73 -4.50
N PHE A 322 14.33 32.74 -4.72
CA PHE A 322 13.69 33.72 -5.60
C PHE A 322 12.39 34.20 -5.00
N SER A 323 12.16 35.51 -5.08
CA SER A 323 10.87 36.13 -4.77
C SER A 323 10.51 37.17 -5.82
N PHE A 324 9.20 37.33 -6.03
CA PHE A 324 8.62 38.36 -6.89
C PHE A 324 7.44 39.00 -6.17
N GLU A 325 7.44 40.32 -6.07
CA GLU A 325 6.40 41.07 -5.37
C GLU A 325 5.86 42.18 -6.23
N LYS A 326 4.55 42.37 -6.22
CA LYS A 326 3.87 43.45 -6.94
C LYS A 326 2.49 43.70 -6.32
N ASN A 327 2.21 44.98 -5.93
CA ASN A 327 0.90 45.41 -5.43
C ASN A 327 0.40 44.55 -4.23
N GLY A 328 1.28 44.15 -3.32
CA GLY A 328 0.94 43.32 -2.15
C GLY A 328 0.80 41.82 -2.43
N ALA A 329 0.79 41.41 -3.70
CA ALA A 329 0.92 40.01 -4.08
C ALA A 329 2.38 39.61 -4.08
N PHE A 330 2.69 38.40 -3.59
CA PHE A 330 4.03 37.85 -3.64
C PHE A 330 4.07 36.38 -4.07
N PHE A 331 5.17 36.05 -4.72
CA PHE A 331 5.53 34.71 -5.15
C PHE A 331 6.93 34.38 -4.66
N LYS A 332 7.15 33.18 -4.17
CA LYS A 332 8.49 32.73 -3.75
C LYS A 332 8.75 31.26 -4.07
N THR A 333 10.04 30.94 -4.18
CA THR A 333 10.53 29.55 -4.23
C THR A 333 11.90 29.45 -3.58
N ILE A 334 12.16 28.27 -3.00
CA ILE A 334 13.47 27.88 -2.47
C ILE A 334 13.82 26.54 -3.13
N ALA A 335 15.02 26.49 -3.71
CA ALA A 335 15.50 25.35 -4.46
C ALA A 335 16.98 25.06 -4.16
N LEU A 336 17.43 23.90 -4.54
CA LEU A 336 18.84 23.51 -4.57
C LEU A 336 19.40 23.86 -5.95
N LYS A 337 20.52 24.63 -5.99
CA LYS A 337 21.26 24.90 -7.21
C LYS A 337 22.35 23.84 -7.36
N LYS A 338 22.25 23.01 -8.39
CA LYS A 338 23.17 21.90 -8.62
C LYS A 338 23.90 22.06 -9.95
N GLN A 339 25.22 22.05 -9.91
CA GLN A 339 26.02 22.06 -11.13
C GLN A 339 25.77 20.77 -11.94
N ILE A 340 25.66 20.92 -13.26
CA ILE A 340 25.62 19.79 -14.18
C ILE A 340 27.06 19.31 -14.37
N PRO A 341 27.36 18.01 -14.15
CA PRO A 341 28.75 17.53 -14.19
C PRO A 341 29.47 17.89 -15.47
N ASN A 342 30.69 18.42 -15.35
CA ASN A 342 31.59 18.80 -16.44
C ASN A 342 31.06 19.90 -17.38
N LEU A 343 30.04 20.67 -16.96
CA LEU A 343 29.48 21.76 -17.76
C LEU A 343 29.39 23.06 -16.93
N PRO A 344 29.41 24.24 -17.58
CA PRO A 344 29.24 25.52 -16.90
C PRO A 344 27.77 25.86 -16.58
N PHE A 345 26.92 24.87 -16.55
CA PHE A 345 25.48 25.00 -16.36
C PHE A 345 25.03 24.42 -15.03
N PHE A 346 23.86 24.89 -14.59
CA PHE A 346 23.21 24.44 -13.37
C PHE A 346 21.78 24.00 -13.65
N ASP A 347 21.18 23.20 -12.78
CA ASP A 347 19.75 23.05 -12.66
C ASP A 347 19.28 23.35 -11.24
N LEU A 348 17.99 23.61 -11.10
CA LEU A 348 17.31 23.76 -9.83
C LEU A 348 16.50 22.50 -9.52
N GLN A 349 16.49 22.12 -8.25
CA GLN A 349 15.68 21.00 -7.75
C GLN A 349 15.04 21.40 -6.43
N SER A 350 13.74 21.12 -6.28
CA SER A 350 13.12 21.21 -4.96
C SER A 350 13.81 20.28 -3.97
N PRO A 351 14.09 20.72 -2.72
CA PRO A 351 14.48 19.84 -1.64
C PRO A 351 13.50 18.66 -1.47
N TYR A 352 13.90 17.62 -0.76
CA TYR A 352 13.01 16.51 -0.43
C TYR A 352 11.79 17.02 0.36
N GLY A 353 10.59 16.54 0.01
CA GLY A 353 9.33 16.92 0.66
C GLY A 353 8.41 17.75 -0.24
N TYR A 354 7.78 18.78 0.32
CA TYR A 354 6.73 19.59 -0.32
C TYR A 354 7.15 21.06 -0.38
N SER A 355 8.06 21.40 -1.25
CA SER A 355 8.51 22.77 -1.49
C SER A 355 7.85 23.34 -2.78
N GLY A 356 8.59 23.63 -3.81
CA GLY A 356 8.07 24.14 -5.09
C GLY A 356 7.81 25.63 -5.04
N PHE A 357 6.63 26.06 -5.42
CA PHE A 357 6.22 27.46 -5.43
C PHE A 357 5.22 27.76 -4.32
N TYR A 358 5.20 29.01 -3.88
CA TYR A 358 4.14 29.58 -3.07
C TYR A 358 3.80 30.98 -3.56
N ALA A 359 2.51 31.26 -3.72
CA ALA A 359 2.00 32.60 -3.92
C ALA A 359 0.79 32.87 -3.02
N ASN A 360 0.65 34.10 -2.52
CA ASN A 360 -0.50 34.51 -1.73
C ASN A 360 -1.70 34.96 -2.59
N THR A 361 -1.65 34.73 -3.89
CA THR A 361 -2.67 35.10 -4.87
C THR A 361 -2.83 34.01 -5.93
N ASN A 362 -4.00 33.97 -6.56
CA ASN A 362 -4.31 33.14 -7.72
C ASN A 362 -4.49 33.98 -9.01
N ASP A 363 -4.08 35.24 -9.00
CA ASP A 363 -4.09 36.09 -10.19
C ASP A 363 -3.13 35.53 -11.24
N GLU A 364 -3.69 35.00 -12.34
CA GLU A 364 -2.91 34.44 -13.44
C GLU A 364 -1.94 35.43 -14.09
N SER A 365 -2.30 36.73 -14.16
CA SER A 365 -1.42 37.75 -14.74
C SER A 365 -0.19 37.97 -13.86
N PHE A 366 -0.38 38.03 -12.53
CA PHE A 366 0.71 38.12 -11.57
C PHE A 366 1.61 36.87 -11.63
N LEU A 367 1.01 35.68 -11.64
CA LEU A 367 1.76 34.42 -11.67
C LEU A 367 2.61 34.27 -12.94
N LYS A 368 2.08 34.68 -14.11
CA LYS A 368 2.84 34.72 -15.37
C LYS A 368 4.02 35.66 -15.28
N GLN A 369 3.84 36.86 -14.74
CA GLN A 369 4.93 37.81 -14.55
C GLN A 369 6.01 37.27 -13.58
N ALA A 370 5.60 36.59 -12.50
CA ALA A 370 6.52 35.97 -11.58
C ALA A 370 7.36 34.85 -12.25
N LEU A 371 6.72 33.97 -13.05
CA LEU A 371 7.44 32.94 -13.81
C LEU A 371 8.38 33.50 -14.87
N GLU A 372 7.99 34.58 -15.58
CA GLU A 372 8.86 35.27 -16.52
C GLU A 372 10.07 35.89 -15.82
N SER A 373 9.87 36.51 -14.65
CA SER A 373 10.96 37.08 -13.85
C SER A 373 11.91 35.98 -13.35
N LEU A 374 11.37 34.84 -12.90
CA LEU A 374 12.17 33.69 -12.53
C LEU A 374 12.99 33.16 -13.72
N ARG A 375 12.37 33.05 -14.91
CA ARG A 375 13.05 32.60 -16.12
C ARG A 375 14.23 33.52 -16.48
N LYS A 376 14.03 34.84 -16.43
CA LYS A 376 15.11 35.83 -16.69
C LYS A 376 16.25 35.67 -15.68
N ARG A 377 15.93 35.51 -14.40
CA ARG A 377 16.95 35.32 -13.33
C ARG A 377 17.72 34.00 -13.54
N ALA A 378 17.03 32.91 -13.87
CA ALA A 378 17.64 31.60 -14.09
C ALA A 378 18.61 31.62 -15.27
N LEU A 379 18.22 32.22 -16.42
CA LEU A 379 19.08 32.35 -17.60
C LEU A 379 20.35 33.16 -17.31
N ASN A 380 20.24 34.25 -16.54
CA ASN A 380 21.39 35.07 -16.15
C ASN A 380 22.38 34.30 -15.22
N GLU A 381 21.92 33.25 -14.57
CA GLU A 381 22.76 32.41 -13.70
C GLU A 381 23.14 31.04 -14.35
N ASN A 382 22.98 30.91 -15.68
CA ASN A 382 23.24 29.68 -16.43
C ASN A 382 22.46 28.46 -15.93
N ILE A 383 21.25 28.67 -15.42
CA ILE A 383 20.36 27.61 -14.96
C ILE A 383 19.49 27.16 -16.13
N ILE A 384 19.55 25.86 -16.46
CA ILE A 384 18.89 25.26 -17.63
C ILE A 384 17.44 24.89 -17.34
N ALA A 385 17.18 24.26 -16.17
CA ALA A 385 15.86 23.72 -15.85
C ALA A 385 15.63 23.70 -14.33
N PHE A 386 14.36 23.55 -13.93
CA PHE A 386 13.94 23.45 -12.54
C PHE A 386 12.97 22.29 -12.35
N PHE A 387 13.34 21.31 -11.53
CA PHE A 387 12.46 20.24 -11.08
C PHE A 387 11.74 20.61 -9.78
N LEU A 388 10.41 20.51 -9.77
CA LEU A 388 9.51 20.98 -8.73
C LEU A 388 8.81 19.85 -8.02
N ARG A 389 8.72 19.94 -6.69
CA ARG A 389 7.88 19.12 -5.80
C ARG A 389 6.80 20.03 -5.22
N LEU A 390 5.59 19.96 -5.77
CA LEU A 390 4.53 20.91 -5.47
C LEU A 390 3.77 20.54 -4.19
N HIS A 391 3.39 21.57 -3.42
CA HIS A 391 2.61 21.35 -2.21
C HIS A 391 1.15 21.02 -2.58
N PRO A 392 0.54 19.96 -2.00
CA PRO A 392 -0.81 19.50 -2.40
C PRO A 392 -1.94 20.48 -2.04
N PHE A 393 -1.68 21.43 -1.15
CA PHE A 393 -2.62 22.51 -0.78
C PHE A 393 -2.31 23.84 -1.48
N ASP A 394 -1.51 23.82 -2.52
CA ASP A 394 -1.28 25.02 -3.33
C ASP A 394 -2.50 25.32 -4.19
N ILE A 395 -3.07 26.52 -4.01
CA ILE A 395 -4.24 27.00 -4.76
C ILE A 395 -3.97 27.13 -6.27
N ASN A 396 -2.70 27.20 -6.64
CA ASN A 396 -2.25 27.45 -8.02
C ASN A 396 -1.90 26.15 -8.79
N LEU A 397 -2.19 24.96 -8.26
CA LEU A 397 -1.89 23.71 -8.96
C LEU A 397 -2.51 23.64 -10.36
N GLY A 398 -3.74 24.13 -10.52
CA GLY A 398 -4.41 24.20 -11.84
C GLY A 398 -3.75 25.18 -12.81
N PHE A 399 -3.15 26.24 -12.32
CA PHE A 399 -2.34 27.15 -13.12
C PHE A 399 -1.03 26.48 -13.52
N TYR A 400 -0.35 25.80 -12.59
CA TYR A 400 0.91 25.11 -12.88
C TYR A 400 0.73 23.95 -13.88
N GLU A 401 -0.37 23.21 -13.81
CA GLU A 401 -0.71 22.17 -14.79
C GLU A 401 -0.76 22.69 -16.24
N LYS A 402 -1.16 23.96 -16.43
CA LYS A 402 -1.28 24.61 -17.73
C LYS A 402 -0.02 25.33 -18.22
N HIS A 403 0.85 25.77 -17.29
CA HIS A 403 1.93 26.72 -17.61
C HIS A 403 3.35 26.21 -17.32
N LEU A 404 3.50 25.03 -16.70
CA LEU A 404 4.79 24.37 -16.60
C LEU A 404 5.05 23.53 -17.85
N ASP A 405 6.33 23.39 -18.21
CA ASP A 405 6.76 22.56 -19.34
C ASP A 405 6.57 21.06 -19.06
N PHE A 406 6.49 20.69 -17.78
CA PHE A 406 6.18 19.35 -17.30
C PHE A 406 5.29 19.43 -16.05
N PHE A 407 4.24 18.64 -16.00
CA PHE A 407 3.39 18.46 -14.82
C PHE A 407 2.88 17.04 -14.75
N LYS A 408 2.92 16.44 -13.57
CA LYS A 408 2.43 15.08 -13.34
C LYS A 408 1.86 14.94 -11.92
N LYS A 409 0.65 14.39 -11.80
CA LYS A 409 0.13 13.84 -10.54
C LYS A 409 0.88 12.53 -10.27
N GLU A 410 1.90 12.60 -9.41
CA GLU A 410 2.91 11.54 -9.28
C GLU A 410 2.36 10.36 -8.47
N ARG A 411 1.82 10.62 -7.28
CA ARG A 411 1.30 9.56 -6.39
C ARG A 411 0.27 10.07 -5.41
N GLN A 412 -0.49 9.13 -4.85
CA GLN A 412 -1.40 9.43 -3.74
C GLN A 412 -0.63 9.59 -2.43
N ILE A 413 -1.04 10.55 -1.61
CA ILE A 413 -0.55 10.74 -0.25
C ILE A 413 -1.72 10.73 0.74
N VAL A 414 -1.46 10.25 1.94
CA VAL A 414 -2.45 10.15 3.02
C VAL A 414 -2.42 11.42 3.86
N LEU A 415 -3.61 11.94 4.16
CA LEU A 415 -3.82 13.11 4.99
C LEU A 415 -4.55 12.74 6.28
N ILE A 416 -4.15 13.34 7.39
CA ILE A 416 -4.87 13.26 8.66
C ILE A 416 -5.53 14.60 8.91
N ASN A 417 -6.85 14.59 9.09
CA ASN A 417 -7.63 15.78 9.44
C ASN A 417 -7.59 16.00 10.95
N CYS A 418 -6.85 17.01 11.40
CA CYS A 418 -6.71 17.40 12.80
C CYS A 418 -7.63 18.57 13.21
N THR A 419 -8.55 19.03 12.32
CA THR A 419 -9.53 20.08 12.66
C THR A 419 -10.64 19.58 13.57
N GLN A 420 -10.77 18.28 13.76
CA GLN A 420 -11.70 17.60 14.65
C GLN A 420 -11.01 17.19 15.96
N ASP A 421 -11.80 16.85 16.98
CA ASP A 421 -11.23 16.29 18.21
C ASP A 421 -10.55 14.94 17.97
N PHE A 422 -9.61 14.58 18.84
CA PHE A 422 -8.80 13.39 18.67
C PHE A 422 -9.60 12.07 18.72
N ALA A 423 -10.68 12.02 19.50
CA ALA A 423 -11.55 10.83 19.56
C ALA A 423 -12.28 10.61 18.23
N SER A 424 -12.74 11.70 17.60
CA SER A 424 -13.34 11.69 16.26
C SER A 424 -12.33 11.34 15.18
N LEU A 425 -11.09 11.86 15.25
CA LEU A 425 -10.00 11.50 14.35
C LEU A 425 -9.74 9.98 14.38
N ARG A 426 -9.70 9.37 15.54
CA ARG A 426 -9.50 7.92 15.70
C ARG A 426 -10.62 7.06 15.10
N LYS A 427 -11.81 7.59 14.86
CA LYS A 427 -12.90 6.86 14.16
C LYS A 427 -12.52 6.56 12.69
N ALA A 428 -11.64 7.37 12.10
CA ALA A 428 -11.09 7.13 10.76
C ALA A 428 -10.05 6.01 10.70
N TYR A 429 -9.56 5.51 11.82
CA TYR A 429 -8.59 4.43 11.85
C TYR A 429 -9.21 3.10 11.46
N SER A 430 -8.48 2.28 10.72
CA SER A 430 -8.89 0.89 10.54
C SER A 430 -8.93 0.16 11.90
N PRO A 431 -9.88 -0.80 12.13
CA PRO A 431 -10.01 -1.49 13.40
C PRO A 431 -8.71 -2.14 13.89
N ARG A 432 -7.94 -2.66 12.94
CA ARG A 432 -6.68 -3.32 13.24
C ARG A 432 -5.63 -2.34 13.75
N ILE A 433 -5.47 -1.17 13.09
CA ILE A 433 -4.50 -0.18 13.54
C ILE A 433 -4.94 0.43 14.89
N LEU A 434 -6.24 0.66 15.08
CA LEU A 434 -6.77 1.13 16.35
C LEU A 434 -6.48 0.16 17.51
N SER A 435 -6.63 -1.16 17.27
CA SER A 435 -6.27 -2.19 18.25
C SER A 435 -4.77 -2.18 18.56
N TYR A 436 -3.92 -2.10 17.53
CA TYR A 436 -2.46 -2.04 17.69
C TYR A 436 -2.02 -0.82 18.47
N VAL A 437 -2.55 0.35 18.11
CA VAL A 437 -2.25 1.61 18.80
C VAL A 437 -2.70 1.57 20.25
N LYS A 438 -3.92 1.11 20.54
CA LYS A 438 -4.43 0.98 21.93
C LYS A 438 -3.55 0.10 22.79
N LYS A 439 -3.04 -1.02 22.24
CA LYS A 439 -2.11 -1.90 22.95
C LYS A 439 -0.75 -1.23 23.12
N ALA A 440 -0.18 -0.71 22.05
CA ALA A 440 1.14 -0.09 22.06
C ALA A 440 1.22 1.13 22.98
N ARG A 441 0.18 1.99 22.99
CA ARG A 441 0.09 3.17 23.89
C ARG A 441 0.01 2.80 25.39
N LYS A 442 -0.39 1.57 25.73
CA LYS A 442 -0.39 1.06 27.12
C LYS A 442 0.97 0.49 27.53
N GLU A 443 1.70 -0.10 26.57
CA GLU A 443 2.94 -0.81 26.84
C GLU A 443 4.19 0.05 26.65
N LEU A 444 4.13 1.06 25.80
CA LEU A 444 5.28 1.89 25.40
C LEU A 444 5.28 3.24 26.08
N THR A 445 6.45 3.68 26.49
CA THR A 445 6.71 5.07 26.86
C THR A 445 7.03 5.86 25.60
N ILE A 446 6.27 6.94 25.33
CA ILE A 446 6.51 7.83 24.20
C ILE A 446 6.99 9.18 24.74
N SER A 447 8.11 9.66 24.22
CA SER A 447 8.75 10.89 24.69
C SER A 447 9.27 11.73 23.53
N PHE A 448 9.34 13.04 23.74
CA PHE A 448 10.06 13.95 22.86
C PHE A 448 11.57 13.73 23.01
N CYS A 449 12.29 13.96 21.93
CA CYS A 449 13.75 13.85 21.90
C CYS A 449 14.39 15.23 21.70
N ASP A 450 15.47 15.48 22.43
CA ASP A 450 16.42 16.54 22.15
C ASP A 450 17.60 16.03 21.30
N SER A 451 18.57 16.88 21.03
CA SER A 451 19.73 16.58 20.18
C SER A 451 20.62 15.44 20.69
N THR A 452 20.54 15.06 21.95
CA THR A 452 21.33 13.94 22.52
C THR A 452 20.94 12.59 21.91
N TYR A 453 19.76 12.51 21.30
CA TYR A 453 19.25 11.31 20.62
C TYR A 453 19.61 11.23 19.12
N ALA A 454 20.30 12.22 18.55
CA ALA A 454 20.62 12.27 17.11
C ALA A 454 21.41 11.04 16.65
N GLU A 455 22.42 10.62 17.42
CA GLU A 455 23.24 9.44 17.10
C GLU A 455 22.42 8.14 17.19
N ALA A 456 21.60 8.00 18.22
CA ALA A 456 20.74 6.82 18.39
C ALA A 456 19.72 6.70 17.24
N PHE A 457 19.15 7.83 16.80
CA PHE A 457 18.24 7.86 15.65
C PHE A 457 18.98 7.49 14.36
N CYS A 458 20.15 8.10 14.09
CA CYS A 458 20.97 7.80 12.92
C CYS A 458 21.26 6.29 12.82
N LYS A 459 21.76 5.66 13.89
CA LYS A 459 22.06 4.23 13.93
C LYS A 459 20.83 3.33 13.69
N LEU A 460 19.68 3.66 14.27
CA LEU A 460 18.46 2.89 14.06
C LEU A 460 17.88 3.12 12.67
N TYR A 461 18.04 4.33 12.12
CA TYR A 461 17.62 4.69 10.78
C TYR A 461 18.42 3.92 9.73
N GLU A 462 19.74 3.88 9.82
CA GLU A 462 20.61 3.10 8.94
C GLU A 462 20.19 1.62 8.91
N LYS A 463 20.02 1.00 10.09
CA LYS A 463 19.52 -0.39 10.20
C LYS A 463 18.15 -0.57 9.54
N THR A 464 17.28 0.44 9.65
CA THR A 464 15.95 0.42 9.02
C THR A 464 16.06 0.50 7.50
N MET A 465 16.92 1.38 6.97
CA MET A 465 17.15 1.53 5.52
C MET A 465 17.78 0.28 4.91
N LEU A 466 18.78 -0.30 5.57
CA LEU A 466 19.40 -1.58 5.15
C LEU A 466 18.36 -2.70 5.10
N ARG A 467 17.57 -2.87 6.16
CA ARG A 467 16.50 -3.88 6.23
C ARG A 467 15.46 -3.71 5.11
N ASN A 468 15.12 -2.46 4.78
CA ASN A 468 14.13 -2.13 3.76
C ASN A 468 14.72 -2.12 2.34
N ARG A 469 16.03 -2.36 2.17
CA ARG A 469 16.75 -2.26 0.89
C ARG A 469 16.47 -0.92 0.20
N ALA A 470 16.53 0.16 0.98
CA ALA A 470 16.26 1.51 0.49
C ALA A 470 17.31 1.95 -0.53
N ASP A 471 16.91 2.84 -1.45
CA ASP A 471 17.84 3.48 -2.39
C ASP A 471 18.94 4.27 -1.65
N SER A 472 20.12 4.38 -2.25
CA SER A 472 21.27 5.09 -1.69
C SER A 472 20.97 6.54 -1.29
N PHE A 473 20.03 7.17 -1.97
CA PHE A 473 19.54 8.52 -1.66
C PHE A 473 19.02 8.65 -0.22
N TYR A 474 18.49 7.60 0.38
CA TYR A 474 17.91 7.62 1.73
C TYR A 474 18.92 7.33 2.84
N PHE A 475 20.21 7.16 2.55
CA PHE A 475 21.24 6.96 3.56
C PHE A 475 21.84 8.30 3.97
N PHE A 476 21.30 8.87 5.05
CA PHE A 476 21.76 10.12 5.63
C PHE A 476 22.82 9.84 6.70
N ASP A 477 23.85 10.72 6.76
CA ASP A 477 24.94 10.62 7.71
C ASP A 477 24.60 11.27 9.07
N GLN A 478 25.51 11.16 10.04
CA GLN A 478 25.33 11.74 11.37
C GLN A 478 25.15 13.26 11.31
N LYS A 479 25.88 13.95 10.44
CA LYS A 479 25.80 15.41 10.27
C LYS A 479 24.40 15.85 9.85
N TYR A 480 23.73 15.06 9.00
CA TYR A 480 22.34 15.30 8.63
C TYR A 480 21.43 15.26 9.85
N PHE A 481 21.55 14.23 10.71
CA PHE A 481 20.72 14.09 11.90
C PHE A 481 21.02 15.19 12.93
N ASP A 482 22.28 15.56 13.16
CA ASP A 482 22.64 16.66 14.06
C ASP A 482 22.00 17.98 13.60
N THR A 483 22.05 18.27 12.30
CA THR A 483 21.43 19.46 11.73
C THR A 483 19.91 19.38 11.78
N LEU A 484 19.32 18.19 11.49
CA LEU A 484 17.88 17.97 11.56
C LEU A 484 17.32 18.25 12.96
N PHE A 485 18.02 17.80 14.01
CA PHE A 485 17.63 18.06 15.40
C PHE A 485 17.73 19.54 15.80
N ALA A 486 18.59 20.31 15.15
CA ALA A 486 18.74 21.75 15.40
C ALA A 486 17.62 22.60 14.77
N LEU A 487 16.81 22.04 13.86
CA LEU A 487 15.71 22.75 13.20
C LEU A 487 14.53 22.95 14.16
N LYS A 488 14.15 24.22 14.40
CA LYS A 488 13.12 24.59 15.41
C LYS A 488 11.73 23.98 15.17
N GLN A 489 11.36 23.77 13.92
CA GLN A 489 10.06 23.18 13.55
C GLN A 489 10.10 21.64 13.48
N ASN A 490 11.25 21.03 13.74
CA ASN A 490 11.38 19.58 13.78
C ASN A 490 11.03 19.05 15.18
N VAL A 491 10.07 18.16 15.23
CA VAL A 491 9.66 17.44 16.43
C VAL A 491 10.07 15.99 16.27
N VAL A 492 10.91 15.49 17.16
CA VAL A 492 11.34 14.09 17.17
C VAL A 492 10.72 13.38 18.36
N LEU A 493 10.11 12.23 18.09
CA LEU A 493 9.53 11.34 19.10
C LEU A 493 10.27 10.01 19.11
N ARG A 494 10.36 9.40 20.30
CA ARG A 494 10.81 8.02 20.46
C ARG A 494 9.78 7.19 21.22
N ALA A 495 9.77 5.90 20.95
CA ALA A 495 8.98 4.90 21.67
C ALA A 495 9.91 3.88 22.32
N GLU A 496 9.74 3.66 23.61
CA GLU A 496 10.59 2.79 24.45
C GLU A 496 9.76 1.71 25.13
N PHE A 497 10.38 0.55 25.28
CA PHE A 497 9.88 -0.55 26.10
C PHE A 497 11.00 -1.10 26.98
N GLU A 498 10.78 -1.11 28.30
CA GLU A 498 11.77 -1.60 29.28
C GLU A 498 13.18 -1.01 29.08
N GLY A 499 13.25 0.30 28.83
CA GLY A 499 14.51 1.03 28.61
C GLY A 499 15.15 0.85 27.21
N LYS A 500 14.57 0.01 26.35
CA LYS A 500 15.02 -0.18 24.96
C LYS A 500 14.24 0.71 24.01
N ILE A 501 14.92 1.52 23.20
CA ILE A 501 14.29 2.31 22.14
C ILE A 501 13.89 1.39 20.99
N LEU A 502 12.61 1.38 20.63
CA LEU A 502 12.06 0.57 19.56
C LEU A 502 11.78 1.34 18.28
N ALA A 503 11.53 2.64 18.36
CA ALA A 503 11.29 3.48 17.20
C ALA A 503 11.60 4.95 17.47
N PHE A 504 11.97 5.64 16.40
CA PHE A 504 11.99 7.11 16.29
C PHE A 504 11.11 7.56 15.13
N ALA A 505 10.56 8.76 15.25
CA ALA A 505 9.92 9.46 14.15
C ALA A 505 10.19 10.98 14.25
N SER A 506 10.51 11.58 13.10
CA SER A 506 10.72 13.01 12.92
C SER A 506 9.56 13.60 12.16
N PHE A 507 9.07 14.74 12.63
CA PHE A 507 7.93 15.46 12.07
C PHE A 507 8.26 16.94 11.95
N PHE A 508 7.84 17.55 10.86
CA PHE A 508 7.88 19.01 10.74
C PHE A 508 6.54 19.60 11.11
N VAL A 509 6.52 20.63 11.93
CA VAL A 509 5.28 21.22 12.46
C VAL A 509 5.25 22.70 12.08
N GLY A 510 4.41 23.04 11.10
CA GLY A 510 4.08 24.41 10.72
C GLY A 510 2.83 24.91 11.45
N LYS A 511 2.30 26.05 11.00
CA LYS A 511 1.12 26.66 11.58
C LYS A 511 -0.17 25.93 11.22
N GLU A 512 -0.34 25.56 9.97
CA GLU A 512 -1.55 24.88 9.47
C GLU A 512 -1.29 23.40 9.16
N PHE A 513 -0.07 23.07 8.78
CA PHE A 513 0.32 21.74 8.32
C PHE A 513 1.42 21.15 9.18
N ALA A 514 1.39 19.82 9.31
CA ALA A 514 2.52 19.06 9.81
C ALA A 514 2.84 17.91 8.85
N TYR A 515 4.07 17.43 8.91
CA TYR A 515 4.59 16.48 7.93
C TYR A 515 5.33 15.34 8.62
N TYR A 516 5.01 14.11 8.24
CA TYR A 516 5.79 12.95 8.62
C TYR A 516 7.04 12.88 7.75
N HIS A 517 8.19 13.15 8.34
CA HIS A 517 9.43 13.31 7.59
C HIS A 517 10.25 12.02 7.52
N LEU A 518 10.79 11.55 8.62
CA LEU A 518 11.58 10.33 8.70
C LEU A 518 11.13 9.42 9.84
N SER A 519 11.39 8.12 9.71
CA SER A 519 11.24 7.20 10.84
C SER A 519 12.22 6.04 10.79
N ALA A 520 12.51 5.50 11.96
CA ALA A 520 13.31 4.30 12.17
C ALA A 520 12.63 3.39 13.19
N ASN A 521 12.68 2.09 13.01
CA ASN A 521 12.05 1.15 13.96
C ASN A 521 12.64 -0.25 13.92
N CYS A 522 12.43 -1.00 15.01
CA CYS A 522 12.79 -2.41 15.14
C CYS A 522 11.72 -3.39 14.64
N ASN A 523 10.58 -2.92 14.11
CA ASN A 523 9.37 -3.71 13.80
C ASN A 523 8.75 -4.43 15.01
N GLU A 524 9.01 -3.94 16.22
CA GLU A 524 8.50 -4.51 17.46
C GLU A 524 7.31 -3.70 18.00
N LYS A 525 6.38 -4.36 18.70
CA LYS A 525 5.28 -3.78 19.49
C LYS A 525 4.44 -2.69 18.79
N ASN A 526 4.44 -2.63 17.48
CA ASN A 526 3.79 -1.57 16.70
C ASN A 526 4.21 -0.14 17.09
N ALA A 527 5.47 0.03 17.50
CA ALA A 527 5.99 1.28 18.04
C ALA A 527 5.80 2.46 17.08
N ASN A 528 6.03 2.27 15.77
CA ASN A 528 5.84 3.33 14.78
C ASN A 528 4.36 3.79 14.70
N ALA A 529 3.41 2.87 14.81
CA ALA A 529 1.99 3.21 14.83
C ALA A 529 1.61 4.03 16.08
N ALA A 530 2.22 3.70 17.22
CA ALA A 530 2.00 4.45 18.47
C ALA A 530 2.60 5.86 18.41
N LEU A 531 3.76 6.04 17.75
CA LEU A 531 4.35 7.36 17.51
C LEU A 531 3.45 8.24 16.63
N LEU A 532 2.92 7.69 15.55
CA LEU A 532 1.98 8.41 14.67
C LEU A 532 0.72 8.84 15.42
N ASP A 533 0.09 7.94 16.16
CA ASP A 533 -1.11 8.24 16.95
C ASP A 533 -0.84 9.32 18.01
N PHE A 534 0.28 9.24 18.70
CA PHE A 534 0.69 10.27 19.67
C PHE A 534 0.88 11.62 18.99
N PHE A 535 1.52 11.62 17.82
CA PHE A 535 1.74 12.84 17.07
C PHE A 535 0.44 13.46 16.56
N PHE A 536 -0.56 12.68 16.15
CA PHE A 536 -1.86 13.21 15.73
C PHE A 536 -2.62 13.85 16.90
N GLU A 537 -2.55 13.23 18.09
CA GLU A 537 -3.08 13.84 19.32
C GLU A 537 -2.41 15.18 19.62
N PHE A 538 -1.09 15.23 19.55
CA PHE A 538 -0.30 16.46 19.70
C PHE A 538 -0.71 17.53 18.67
N CYS A 539 -0.88 17.16 17.40
CA CYS A 539 -1.30 18.09 16.34
C CYS A 539 -2.70 18.68 16.57
N THR A 540 -3.68 17.85 17.01
CA THR A 540 -5.01 18.35 17.35
C THR A 540 -4.98 19.37 18.49
N GLN A 541 -4.15 19.12 19.52
CA GLN A 541 -3.96 20.05 20.66
C GLN A 541 -3.24 21.35 20.25
N LYS A 542 -2.39 21.30 19.23
CA LYS A 542 -1.65 22.48 18.72
C LYS A 542 -2.43 23.29 17.69
N GLY A 543 -3.62 22.83 17.26
CA GLY A 543 -4.43 23.50 16.26
C GLY A 543 -3.91 23.37 14.82
N VAL A 544 -3.06 22.38 14.56
CA VAL A 544 -2.66 21.99 13.20
C VAL A 544 -3.89 21.51 12.45
N LYS A 545 -4.09 21.93 11.20
CA LYS A 545 -5.26 21.53 10.41
C LYS A 545 -5.09 20.14 9.80
N PHE A 546 -3.96 19.88 9.18
CA PHE A 546 -3.69 18.61 8.49
C PHE A 546 -2.27 18.10 8.75
N VAL A 547 -2.15 16.76 8.90
CA VAL A 547 -0.85 16.09 8.86
C VAL A 547 -0.71 15.35 7.53
N LEU A 548 0.34 15.65 6.77
CA LEU A 548 0.70 14.98 5.53
C LEU A 548 1.62 13.79 5.85
N LEU A 549 1.11 12.56 5.71
CA LEU A 549 1.90 11.35 5.93
C LEU A 549 2.78 10.96 4.75
N GLY A 550 2.56 11.60 3.60
CA GLY A 550 3.18 11.20 2.36
C GLY A 550 2.57 9.93 1.76
N GLY A 551 3.10 9.52 0.63
CA GLY A 551 2.75 8.28 -0.06
C GLY A 551 3.65 7.10 0.32
N GLY A 552 3.68 6.11 -0.55
CA GLY A 552 4.67 5.04 -0.61
C GLY A 552 5.88 5.44 -1.47
N VAL A 553 6.78 4.50 -1.67
CA VAL A 553 7.86 4.63 -2.68
C VAL A 553 7.28 4.44 -4.08
N LYS A 554 6.27 3.56 -4.21
CA LYS A 554 5.45 3.35 -5.41
C LYS A 554 3.98 3.48 -5.04
N ASP A 555 3.13 3.64 -6.06
CA ASP A 555 1.68 3.60 -5.83
C ASP A 555 1.28 2.27 -5.20
N ASP A 556 0.41 2.36 -4.18
CA ASP A 556 -0.17 1.23 -3.45
C ASP A 556 0.84 0.24 -2.82
N ASP A 557 2.04 0.71 -2.44
CA ASP A 557 3.01 -0.11 -1.72
C ASP A 557 2.65 -0.30 -0.22
N ASN A 558 3.42 -1.16 0.46
CA ASN A 558 3.20 -1.45 1.88
C ASN A 558 3.27 -0.21 2.79
N LEU A 559 4.08 0.79 2.43
CA LEU A 559 4.22 2.03 3.19
C LEU A 559 2.98 2.91 3.04
N TYR A 560 2.48 3.09 1.79
CA TYR A 560 1.21 3.76 1.55
C TYR A 560 0.06 3.06 2.26
N TYR A 561 0.00 1.72 2.15
CA TYR A 561 -1.03 0.92 2.82
C TYR A 561 -0.97 1.03 4.34
N PHE A 562 0.22 1.07 4.95
CA PHE A 562 0.36 1.32 6.39
C PHE A 562 -0.23 2.67 6.78
N LYS A 563 0.13 3.73 6.06
CA LYS A 563 -0.34 5.11 6.29
C LYS A 563 -1.85 5.26 6.09
N SER A 564 -2.40 4.66 5.04
CA SER A 564 -3.84 4.73 4.72
C SER A 564 -4.75 4.06 5.75
N ARG A 565 -4.20 3.30 6.69
CA ARG A 565 -4.97 2.74 7.82
C ARG A 565 -5.33 3.74 8.89
N PHE A 566 -4.69 4.91 8.92
CA PHE A 566 -4.99 5.97 9.88
C PHE A 566 -6.02 6.96 9.36
N SER A 567 -6.26 7.00 8.06
CA SER A 567 -7.20 7.94 7.45
C SER A 567 -7.67 7.45 6.10
N THR A 568 -8.88 7.86 5.73
CA THR A 568 -9.43 7.67 4.38
C THR A 568 -9.24 8.90 3.50
N LEU A 569 -8.81 10.01 4.09
CA LEU A 569 -8.57 11.26 3.37
C LEU A 569 -7.22 11.18 2.64
N TRP A 570 -7.22 11.52 1.37
CA TRP A 570 -6.05 11.49 0.52
C TRP A 570 -6.05 12.63 -0.51
N THR A 571 -4.90 12.92 -1.07
CA THR A 571 -4.73 13.83 -2.21
C THR A 571 -3.60 13.33 -3.11
N HIS A 572 -3.37 13.99 -4.23
CA HIS A 572 -2.20 13.73 -5.06
C HIS A 572 -1.01 14.61 -4.66
N PHE A 573 0.15 14.00 -4.59
CA PHE A 573 1.42 14.70 -4.69
C PHE A 573 1.72 14.94 -6.15
N SER A 574 2.03 16.20 -6.51
CA SER A 574 2.32 16.58 -7.88
C SER A 574 3.78 17.04 -8.02
N ILE A 575 4.36 16.70 -9.15
CA ILE A 575 5.68 17.19 -9.57
C ILE A 575 5.54 18.02 -10.81
N GLY A 576 6.45 18.97 -10.98
CA GLY A 576 6.48 19.85 -12.15
C GLY A 576 7.88 20.09 -12.65
N GLY A 577 7.99 20.79 -13.75
CA GLY A 577 9.26 21.22 -14.32
C GLY A 577 9.15 22.44 -15.19
N LEU A 578 10.17 23.31 -15.12
CA LEU A 578 10.38 24.43 -16.02
C LEU A 578 11.68 24.24 -16.76
N VAL A 579 11.67 24.47 -18.06
CA VAL A 579 12.85 24.52 -18.92
C VAL A 579 13.13 26.00 -19.24
N PHE A 580 14.26 26.50 -18.74
CA PHE A 580 14.67 27.89 -18.98
C PHE A 580 15.47 28.04 -20.27
N ASP A 581 16.40 27.11 -20.53
CA ASP A 581 17.21 27.03 -21.74
C ASP A 581 16.88 25.76 -22.53
N THR A 582 15.96 25.87 -23.46
CA THR A 582 15.42 24.74 -24.23
C THR A 582 16.51 24.09 -25.08
N LEU A 583 17.42 24.86 -25.69
CA LEU A 583 18.46 24.36 -26.58
C LEU A 583 19.45 23.45 -25.83
N ASN A 584 19.95 23.92 -24.70
CA ASN A 584 20.88 23.13 -23.89
C ASN A 584 20.17 21.97 -23.16
N TYR A 585 18.91 22.14 -22.73
CA TYR A 585 18.12 21.07 -22.14
C TYR A 585 17.91 19.91 -23.12
N GLU A 586 17.50 20.19 -24.36
CA GLU A 586 17.27 19.17 -25.38
C GLU A 586 18.56 18.40 -25.71
N LYS A 587 19.68 19.12 -25.92
CA LYS A 587 20.99 18.50 -26.15
C LYS A 587 21.40 17.55 -25.04
N LEU A 588 21.19 17.94 -23.79
CA LEU A 588 21.54 17.14 -22.62
C LEU A 588 20.61 15.92 -22.45
N CYS A 589 19.38 16.01 -22.92
CA CYS A 589 18.41 14.93 -22.87
C CYS A 589 18.54 13.95 -24.04
N GLU A 590 19.30 14.28 -25.09
CA GLU A 590 19.46 13.47 -26.29
C GLU A 590 20.00 12.08 -25.97
N GLY A 591 19.35 11.05 -26.49
CA GLY A 591 19.72 9.65 -26.25
C GLY A 591 19.42 9.09 -24.84
N SER A 592 18.94 9.92 -23.91
CA SER A 592 18.60 9.46 -22.55
C SER A 592 17.28 8.69 -22.54
N LYS A 593 17.30 7.47 -22.00
CA LYS A 593 16.09 6.65 -21.71
C LYS A 593 15.50 6.89 -20.31
N ASN A 594 16.05 7.86 -19.57
CA ASN A 594 15.58 8.15 -18.21
C ASN A 594 14.17 8.78 -18.25
N ALA A 595 13.25 8.28 -17.42
CA ALA A 595 11.89 8.79 -17.28
C ALA A 595 11.79 10.05 -16.39
N PHE A 596 12.87 10.40 -15.67
CA PHE A 596 12.92 11.58 -14.82
C PHE A 596 12.95 12.88 -15.65
N PHE A 597 12.35 13.96 -15.16
CA PHE A 597 12.30 15.23 -15.88
C PHE A 597 13.71 15.71 -16.26
N LEU A 598 14.66 15.74 -15.33
CA LEU A 598 16.07 16.06 -15.62
C LEU A 598 16.79 14.83 -16.20
N LYS A 599 16.43 14.42 -17.43
CA LYS A 599 16.85 13.16 -18.08
C LYS A 599 18.36 12.95 -18.16
N TYR A 600 19.13 14.03 -18.14
CA TYR A 600 20.59 14.02 -18.18
C TYR A 600 21.24 13.71 -16.83
N ARG A 601 20.48 13.68 -15.74
CA ARG A 601 21.00 13.20 -14.47
C ARG A 601 20.83 11.67 -14.40
N SER A 602 21.94 10.97 -14.17
CA SER A 602 21.90 9.51 -13.95
C SER A 602 20.99 9.17 -12.76
N CYS A 603 20.36 8.00 -12.77
CA CYS A 603 19.41 7.53 -11.75
C CYS A 603 20.03 7.32 -10.34
N GLY A 604 21.14 7.96 -10.02
CA GLY A 604 21.83 7.94 -8.74
C GLY A 604 21.52 9.16 -7.87
N GLY A 605 20.31 9.68 -7.88
CA GLY A 605 19.97 10.83 -7.03
C GLY A 605 18.55 11.35 -7.22
N GLY A 606 17.58 10.74 -6.55
CA GLY A 606 16.34 11.43 -6.20
C GLY A 606 15.16 11.29 -7.15
N GLY A 607 14.86 10.12 -7.58
CA GLY A 607 13.53 9.75 -8.09
C GLY A 607 12.77 9.00 -7.01
N GLY A 608 11.96 9.69 -6.21
CA GLY A 608 11.11 9.08 -5.20
C GLY A 608 10.20 10.12 -4.56
#